data_025de84d3abb13f22efb79b99706ee03
#
_entry.id   025de84d3abb13f22efb79b99706ee03
#
_cell.length_a   1.000
_cell.length_b   1.000
_cell.length_c   1.000
_cell.angle_alpha   90.00
_cell.angle_beta   90.00
_cell.angle_gamma   90.00
#
_symmetry.space_group_name_H-M   'P 1'
#
loop_
_entity.id
_entity.type
_entity.pdbx_description
1 polymer ?
#
loop_
_entity_poly.entity_id
_entity_poly.type
_entity_poly.pdbx_seq_one_letter_code
_entity_poly.pdbx_strand_id
1 'polypeptide(L)'
;MKDVLIKSLFRESDKYAGNDIVVRGWIRTNRGSNKFGFIELNDGSFFKSVQVVYESEFLDKFEEIAKAPIAAALRVEGTFVLTPEAKQPFEIKAKAVTVEAGSDADYPLQKKRHSMEFLREIAHLRPRSNTFSAVFRVRSMVAYAIHKFFQENNFVYVHTPIITASDCEGAGEMFKVTTLDMEQPPRGDDGKIDYSEDFFGKEAGLTVSGQLEAETFALAFRNVYTFGPTFRAENSNTARHASEFWMIEPEMAFADLKDNMDVAEAMIKYIISYVMENAPEEMEFFSKFIDKGLIDRLNNIVNSDFERITYTEAVELLKNSGEEFQYPVEWGIDLQTEHERYITEKIYKKPVFVTDYPKEIKAFYMRLNDDGKTVAACDLLVPGVGEIIGGSQREERYDVLKARIEEMGMAEEDYWWYMDLRKYGGVKHSGYGLGFERIIMYITGMGNIRDVLPFPRTPKTAEF
;
A
#
# COMPACT_ATOMS: atom_id res chain seq x y z
N MET A 1 -19.90 34.52 -4.66
CA MET A 1 -18.93 34.13 -3.62
C MET A 1 -18.08 32.96 -4.15
N LYS A 2 -16.80 32.87 -3.77
CA LYS A 2 -15.93 31.75 -4.14
C LYS A 2 -16.24 30.58 -3.19
N ASP A 3 -16.23 29.35 -3.70
CA ASP A 3 -16.46 28.15 -2.90
C ASP A 3 -15.38 27.95 -1.83
N VAL A 4 -15.79 27.55 -0.64
CA VAL A 4 -14.92 27.22 0.49
C VAL A 4 -14.89 25.70 0.66
N LEU A 5 -13.69 25.13 0.78
CA LEU A 5 -13.53 23.69 1.05
C LEU A 5 -13.87 23.39 2.52
N ILE A 6 -14.57 22.27 2.75
CA ILE A 6 -14.88 21.80 4.10
C ILE A 6 -13.60 21.62 4.93
N LYS A 7 -12.50 21.15 4.31
CA LYS A 7 -11.18 21.09 4.98
C LYS A 7 -10.76 22.44 5.57
N SER A 8 -10.97 23.53 4.84
CA SER A 8 -10.61 24.88 5.32
C SER A 8 -11.47 25.31 6.52
N LEU A 9 -12.74 24.92 6.54
CA LEU A 9 -13.64 25.20 7.69
C LEU A 9 -13.15 24.51 8.97
N PHE A 10 -12.63 23.28 8.86
CA PHE A 10 -12.07 22.55 10.01
C PHE A 10 -10.70 23.08 10.45
N ARG A 11 -9.88 23.57 9.52
CA ARG A 11 -8.51 24.02 9.80
C ARG A 11 -8.42 25.49 10.23
N GLU A 12 -9.34 26.33 9.75
CA GLU A 12 -9.31 27.80 9.90
C GLU A 12 -10.69 28.34 10.30
N SER A 13 -11.40 27.67 11.21
CA SER A 13 -12.81 27.98 11.57
C SER A 13 -13.04 29.45 11.94
N ASP A 14 -12.12 30.04 12.71
CA ASP A 14 -12.21 31.41 13.17
C ASP A 14 -12.25 32.43 12.02
N LYS A 15 -11.58 32.15 10.92
CA LYS A 15 -11.55 32.99 9.73
C LYS A 15 -12.93 33.11 9.04
N TYR A 16 -13.75 32.07 9.17
CA TYR A 16 -15.05 32.00 8.53
C TYR A 16 -16.21 32.34 9.49
N ALA A 17 -15.96 32.44 10.79
CA ALA A 17 -16.98 32.70 11.81
C ALA A 17 -17.79 33.97 11.52
N GLY A 18 -19.11 33.82 11.47
CA GLY A 18 -20.04 34.90 11.17
C GLY A 18 -20.12 35.35 9.72
N ASN A 19 -19.30 34.76 8.82
CA ASN A 19 -19.27 35.12 7.41
C ASN A 19 -20.24 34.28 6.59
N ASP A 20 -20.75 34.87 5.52
CA ASP A 20 -21.46 34.11 4.48
C ASP A 20 -20.48 33.37 3.57
N ILE A 21 -20.71 32.09 3.40
CA ILE A 21 -19.88 31.19 2.61
C ILE A 21 -20.72 30.41 1.60
N VAL A 22 -20.03 29.85 0.62
CA VAL A 22 -20.60 28.87 -0.31
C VAL A 22 -19.81 27.58 -0.15
N VAL A 23 -20.52 26.46 0.01
CA VAL A 23 -19.94 25.11 -0.04
C VAL A 23 -20.70 24.26 -1.06
N ARG A 24 -20.00 23.36 -1.73
CA ARG A 24 -20.59 22.30 -2.53
C ARG A 24 -20.21 20.95 -1.97
N GLY A 25 -21.06 19.96 -2.17
CA GLY A 25 -20.76 18.61 -1.69
C GLY A 25 -21.93 17.66 -1.87
N TRP A 26 -21.74 16.46 -1.39
CA TRP A 26 -22.75 15.40 -1.47
C TRP A 26 -23.37 15.16 -0.11
N ILE A 27 -24.69 14.92 -0.12
CA ILE A 27 -25.46 14.56 1.07
C ILE A 27 -24.98 13.21 1.60
N ARG A 28 -24.53 13.21 2.85
CA ARG A 28 -24.23 11.97 3.62
C ARG A 28 -25.42 11.52 4.44
N THR A 29 -26.11 12.46 5.05
CA THR A 29 -27.41 12.27 5.73
C THR A 29 -28.26 13.50 5.57
N ASN A 30 -29.58 13.31 5.48
CA ASN A 30 -30.57 14.38 5.52
C ASN A 30 -31.67 13.98 6.51
N ARG A 31 -31.95 14.84 7.47
CA ARG A 31 -32.94 14.62 8.53
C ARG A 31 -33.69 15.92 8.77
N GLY A 32 -34.99 15.88 8.70
CA GLY A 32 -35.79 17.07 8.87
C GLY A 32 -37.11 16.84 9.56
N SER A 33 -37.73 17.94 10.00
CA SER A 33 -39.11 18.06 10.41
C SER A 33 -39.82 18.99 9.42
N ASN A 34 -41.08 19.34 9.67
CA ASN A 34 -41.83 20.28 8.82
C ASN A 34 -41.34 21.75 8.90
N LYS A 35 -40.43 22.07 9.82
CA LYS A 35 -39.95 23.43 10.04
C LYS A 35 -38.46 23.63 9.86
N PHE A 36 -37.65 22.61 10.13
CA PHE A 36 -36.19 22.68 10.01
C PHE A 36 -35.60 21.30 9.74
N GLY A 37 -34.37 21.27 9.19
CA GLY A 37 -33.65 20.04 8.97
C GLY A 37 -32.15 20.21 9.04
N PHE A 38 -31.46 19.06 9.02
CA PHE A 38 -30.01 18.94 9.14
C PHE A 38 -29.47 18.07 8.01
N ILE A 39 -28.52 18.59 7.26
CA ILE A 39 -27.78 17.84 6.26
C ILE A 39 -26.34 17.69 6.74
N GLU A 40 -25.83 16.46 6.72
CA GLU A 40 -24.39 16.23 6.73
C GLU A 40 -23.89 16.29 5.30
N LEU A 41 -23.11 17.33 4.97
CA LEU A 41 -22.54 17.59 3.66
C LEU A 41 -21.04 17.31 3.65
N ASN A 42 -20.57 16.58 2.63
CA ASN A 42 -19.15 16.30 2.44
C ASN A 42 -18.73 16.63 1.00
N ASP A 43 -17.67 17.43 0.88
CA ASP A 43 -17.13 17.86 -0.43
C ASP A 43 -15.97 17.00 -0.93
N GLY A 44 -15.60 15.96 -0.18
CA GLY A 44 -14.44 15.13 -0.49
C GLY A 44 -13.10 15.74 -0.06
N SER A 45 -13.01 16.99 0.37
CA SER A 45 -11.73 17.61 0.79
C SER A 45 -11.26 17.17 2.17
N PHE A 46 -12.18 16.72 3.02
CA PHE A 46 -11.91 16.32 4.40
C PHE A 46 -12.67 15.04 4.78
N PHE A 47 -12.18 14.30 5.78
CA PHE A 47 -12.83 13.08 6.24
C PHE A 47 -14.17 13.35 6.93
N LYS A 48 -14.22 14.36 7.81
CA LYS A 48 -15.45 14.77 8.49
C LYS A 48 -16.34 15.59 7.57
N SER A 49 -17.65 15.50 7.78
CA SER A 49 -18.68 16.30 7.09
C SER A 49 -19.00 17.54 7.88
N VAL A 50 -19.51 18.58 7.22
CA VAL A 50 -20.08 19.76 7.86
C VAL A 50 -21.59 19.60 8.04
N GLN A 51 -22.14 20.07 9.16
CA GLN A 51 -23.59 20.17 9.36
C GLN A 51 -24.13 21.43 8.69
N VAL A 52 -25.14 21.26 7.87
CA VAL A 52 -25.95 22.35 7.31
C VAL A 52 -27.29 22.32 7.98
N VAL A 53 -27.70 23.45 8.58
CA VAL A 53 -29.03 23.65 9.15
C VAL A 53 -29.87 24.46 8.18
N TYR A 54 -31.06 23.98 7.86
CA TYR A 54 -31.99 24.67 6.96
C TYR A 54 -33.37 24.76 7.60
N GLU A 55 -34.02 25.88 7.38
CA GLU A 55 -35.31 26.24 8.03
C GLU A 55 -36.32 26.67 6.96
N SER A 56 -37.60 26.30 7.16
CA SER A 56 -38.70 26.61 6.23
C SER A 56 -38.98 28.12 6.07
N GLU A 57 -38.60 28.91 7.09
CA GLU A 57 -38.75 30.36 7.05
C GLU A 57 -37.77 31.05 6.09
N PHE A 58 -36.60 30.43 5.85
CA PHE A 58 -35.51 31.04 5.05
C PHE A 58 -35.28 30.38 3.68
N LEU A 59 -35.92 29.23 3.40
CA LEU A 59 -35.70 28.47 2.17
C LEU A 59 -36.96 28.36 1.32
N ASP A 60 -36.96 29.00 0.14
CA ASP A 60 -38.05 28.94 -0.84
C ASP A 60 -38.40 27.52 -1.29
N LYS A 61 -37.40 26.59 -1.33
CA LYS A 61 -37.54 25.20 -1.77
C LYS A 61 -37.39 24.20 -0.62
N PHE A 62 -37.86 24.55 0.56
CA PHE A 62 -37.68 23.74 1.77
C PHE A 62 -38.11 22.26 1.59
N GLU A 63 -39.29 22.02 1.00
CA GLU A 63 -39.80 20.67 0.80
C GLU A 63 -38.96 19.83 -0.17
N GLU A 64 -38.41 20.46 -1.23
CA GLU A 64 -37.50 19.83 -2.17
C GLU A 64 -36.22 19.39 -1.46
N ILE A 65 -35.63 20.28 -0.66
CA ILE A 65 -34.41 20.01 0.08
C ILE A 65 -34.64 18.96 1.19
N ALA A 66 -35.79 19.03 1.89
CA ALA A 66 -36.12 18.05 2.92
C ALA A 66 -36.25 16.61 2.36
N LYS A 67 -36.60 16.46 1.07
CA LYS A 67 -36.72 15.20 0.36
C LYS A 67 -35.47 14.82 -0.43
N ALA A 68 -34.45 15.67 -0.46
CA ALA A 68 -33.21 15.39 -1.20
C ALA A 68 -32.54 14.13 -0.67
N PRO A 69 -32.26 13.13 -1.57
CA PRO A 69 -31.75 11.83 -1.17
C PRO A 69 -30.26 11.88 -0.83
N ILE A 70 -29.78 10.84 -0.15
CA ILE A 70 -28.34 10.60 0.06
C ILE A 70 -27.65 10.55 -1.30
N ALA A 71 -26.41 11.04 -1.36
CA ALA A 71 -25.57 11.19 -2.55
C ALA A 71 -26.01 12.29 -3.54
N ALA A 72 -27.14 12.98 -3.36
CA ALA A 72 -27.43 14.17 -4.15
C ALA A 72 -26.34 15.23 -3.90
N ALA A 73 -25.96 15.95 -4.96
CA ALA A 73 -24.99 17.03 -4.93
C ALA A 73 -25.70 18.37 -4.68
N LEU A 74 -25.23 19.11 -3.70
CA LEU A 74 -25.78 20.40 -3.30
C LEU A 74 -24.76 21.52 -3.41
N ARG A 75 -25.26 22.70 -3.74
CA ARG A 75 -24.62 23.98 -3.50
C ARG A 75 -25.37 24.68 -2.38
N VAL A 76 -24.68 25.00 -1.28
CA VAL A 76 -25.23 25.64 -0.08
C VAL A 76 -24.60 27.00 0.09
N GLU A 77 -25.44 28.04 0.19
CA GLU A 77 -25.07 29.39 0.58
C GLU A 77 -25.62 29.65 2.00
N GLY A 78 -24.78 30.08 2.90
CA GLY A 78 -25.22 30.31 4.27
C GLY A 78 -24.17 30.96 5.15
N THR A 79 -24.59 31.29 6.39
CA THR A 79 -23.69 31.85 7.39
C THR A 79 -22.99 30.72 8.16
N PHE A 80 -21.67 30.77 8.24
CA PHE A 80 -20.87 29.85 9.05
C PHE A 80 -20.90 30.29 10.53
N VAL A 81 -21.35 29.42 11.41
CA VAL A 81 -21.57 29.71 12.82
C VAL A 81 -20.80 28.73 13.70
N LEU A 82 -19.99 29.24 14.63
CA LEU A 82 -19.33 28.42 15.64
C LEU A 82 -20.36 27.95 16.68
N THR A 83 -20.27 26.68 17.05
CA THR A 83 -21.18 26.03 18.03
C THR A 83 -20.38 25.26 19.10
N PRO A 84 -19.57 25.96 19.94
CA PRO A 84 -18.63 25.33 20.86
C PRO A 84 -19.29 24.41 21.89
N GLU A 85 -20.56 24.69 22.24
CA GLU A 85 -21.32 23.87 23.19
C GLU A 85 -22.07 22.69 22.55
N ALA A 86 -22.02 22.55 21.20
CA ALA A 86 -22.68 21.46 20.50
C ALA A 86 -21.69 20.29 20.22
N LYS A 87 -22.25 19.16 19.80
CA LYS A 87 -21.45 17.99 19.43
C LYS A 87 -20.48 18.26 18.26
N GLN A 88 -20.88 19.07 17.30
CA GLN A 88 -20.05 19.60 16.23
C GLN A 88 -19.57 21.02 16.58
N PRO A 89 -18.31 21.38 16.21
CA PRO A 89 -17.72 22.67 16.60
C PRO A 89 -18.32 23.85 15.85
N PHE A 90 -19.01 23.65 14.76
CA PHE A 90 -19.64 24.67 13.91
C PHE A 90 -20.72 24.05 13.01
N GLU A 91 -21.54 24.94 12.42
CA GLU A 91 -22.55 24.58 11.42
C GLU A 91 -22.70 25.70 10.38
N ILE A 92 -23.34 25.38 9.26
CA ILE A 92 -23.74 26.36 8.23
C ILE A 92 -25.24 26.57 8.34
N LYS A 93 -25.67 27.81 8.68
CA LYS A 93 -27.07 28.19 8.60
C LYS A 93 -27.41 28.58 7.17
N ALA A 94 -28.13 27.70 6.48
CA ALA A 94 -28.44 27.86 5.07
C ALA A 94 -29.35 29.03 4.79
N LYS A 95 -29.00 29.89 3.84
CA LYS A 95 -29.81 30.95 3.26
C LYS A 95 -30.40 30.55 1.92
N ALA A 96 -29.64 29.76 1.16
CA ALA A 96 -30.07 29.14 -0.09
C ALA A 96 -29.43 27.77 -0.27
N VAL A 97 -30.19 26.83 -0.82
CA VAL A 97 -29.70 25.49 -1.17
C VAL A 97 -30.20 25.16 -2.59
N THR A 98 -29.28 24.75 -3.44
CA THR A 98 -29.56 24.32 -4.80
C THR A 98 -29.16 22.86 -4.97
N VAL A 99 -30.04 22.03 -5.50
CA VAL A 99 -29.70 20.67 -5.93
C VAL A 99 -29.02 20.76 -7.29
N GLU A 100 -27.71 20.52 -7.36
CA GLU A 100 -26.95 20.53 -8.62
C GLU A 100 -27.09 19.21 -9.38
N ALA A 101 -27.20 18.08 -8.64
CA ALA A 101 -27.50 16.78 -9.20
C ALA A 101 -28.27 15.93 -8.19
N GLY A 102 -29.31 15.23 -8.65
CA GLY A 102 -30.07 14.30 -7.85
C GLY A 102 -29.32 12.98 -7.63
N SER A 103 -29.98 12.07 -6.93
CA SER A 103 -29.55 10.67 -6.76
C SER A 103 -30.79 9.80 -6.83
N ASP A 104 -30.69 8.68 -7.52
CA ASP A 104 -31.81 7.76 -7.67
C ASP A 104 -32.11 6.98 -6.37
N ALA A 105 -33.34 6.46 -6.27
CA ALA A 105 -33.81 5.78 -5.05
C ALA A 105 -33.11 4.42 -4.80
N ASP A 106 -32.51 3.84 -5.81
CA ASP A 106 -31.77 2.57 -5.78
C ASP A 106 -30.29 2.74 -5.41
N TYR A 107 -29.85 3.97 -5.07
CA TYR A 107 -28.49 4.20 -4.61
C TYR A 107 -28.08 3.22 -3.51
N PRO A 108 -27.03 2.36 -3.72
CA PRO A 108 -26.81 1.19 -2.89
C PRO A 108 -26.22 1.50 -1.49
N LEU A 109 -25.52 2.62 -1.33
CA LEU A 109 -24.89 3.00 -0.06
C LEU A 109 -25.86 3.75 0.85
N GLN A 110 -26.93 3.08 1.24
CA GLN A 110 -27.91 3.61 2.19
C GLN A 110 -27.34 3.68 3.63
N LYS A 111 -28.02 4.39 4.54
CA LYS A 111 -27.65 4.53 5.95
C LYS A 111 -27.80 3.22 6.73
N LYS A 112 -26.96 2.23 6.43
CA LYS A 112 -26.83 0.94 7.12
C LYS A 112 -25.39 0.46 7.08
N ARG A 113 -25.06 -0.53 7.90
CA ARG A 113 -23.76 -1.19 7.80
C ARG A 113 -23.72 -2.07 6.55
N HIS A 114 -22.68 -1.92 5.76
CA HIS A 114 -22.38 -2.75 4.60
C HIS A 114 -21.25 -3.72 4.91
N SER A 115 -21.31 -4.93 4.39
CA SER A 115 -20.20 -5.88 4.47
C SER A 115 -19.06 -5.48 3.51
N MET A 116 -17.85 -5.95 3.78
CA MET A 116 -16.71 -5.69 2.89
C MET A 116 -16.90 -6.40 1.54
N GLU A 117 -17.52 -7.58 1.53
CA GLU A 117 -17.85 -8.33 0.31
C GLU A 117 -18.74 -7.51 -0.61
N PHE A 118 -19.85 -6.99 -0.09
CA PHE A 118 -20.75 -6.13 -0.86
C PHE A 118 -20.03 -4.87 -1.38
N LEU A 119 -19.17 -4.25 -0.56
CA LEU A 119 -18.43 -3.06 -0.99
C LEU A 119 -17.39 -3.36 -2.07
N ARG A 120 -16.89 -4.60 -2.17
CA ARG A 120 -16.04 -5.03 -3.29
C ARG A 120 -16.84 -5.19 -4.59
N GLU A 121 -18.09 -5.66 -4.52
CA GLU A 121 -18.96 -5.78 -5.69
C GLU A 121 -19.31 -4.42 -6.32
N ILE A 122 -19.33 -3.37 -5.51
CA ILE A 122 -19.57 -1.99 -5.95
C ILE A 122 -18.32 -1.12 -5.78
N ALA A 123 -17.16 -1.62 -6.21
CA ALA A 123 -15.87 -0.96 -6.00
C ALA A 123 -15.85 0.50 -6.51
N HIS A 124 -16.56 0.81 -7.59
CA HIS A 124 -16.71 2.15 -8.15
C HIS A 124 -17.47 3.15 -7.24
N LEU A 125 -18.29 2.67 -6.31
CA LEU A 125 -19.04 3.51 -5.35
C LEU A 125 -18.47 3.46 -3.93
N ARG A 126 -17.71 2.42 -3.57
CA ARG A 126 -17.22 2.24 -2.20
C ARG A 126 -16.37 3.38 -1.66
N PRO A 127 -15.65 4.23 -2.47
CA PRO A 127 -14.95 5.41 -1.96
C PRO A 127 -15.87 6.41 -1.25
N ARG A 128 -17.17 6.36 -1.55
CA ARG A 128 -18.19 7.19 -0.88
C ARG A 128 -18.55 6.70 0.53
N SER A 129 -18.12 5.51 0.95
CA SER A 129 -18.29 5.02 2.32
C SER A 129 -17.23 5.62 3.25
N ASN A 130 -17.52 5.71 4.56
CA ASN A 130 -16.55 6.24 5.52
C ASN A 130 -15.28 5.38 5.57
N THR A 131 -15.42 4.05 5.57
CA THR A 131 -14.28 3.14 5.62
C THR A 131 -13.32 3.38 4.45
N PHE A 132 -13.83 3.38 3.22
CA PHE A 132 -12.96 3.52 2.05
C PHE A 132 -12.53 4.97 1.80
N SER A 133 -13.32 5.96 2.24
CA SER A 133 -12.84 7.34 2.29
C SER A 133 -11.61 7.47 3.20
N ALA A 134 -11.62 6.86 4.39
CA ALA A 134 -10.48 6.87 5.29
C ALA A 134 -9.29 6.09 4.69
N VAL A 135 -9.51 4.87 4.19
CA VAL A 135 -8.45 4.02 3.59
C VAL A 135 -7.72 4.75 2.46
N PHE A 136 -8.45 5.29 1.48
CA PHE A 136 -7.81 5.89 0.31
C PHE A 136 -7.18 7.26 0.60
N ARG A 137 -7.64 7.99 1.63
CA ARG A 137 -6.95 9.18 2.13
C ARG A 137 -5.62 8.82 2.77
N VAL A 138 -5.61 7.81 3.65
CA VAL A 138 -4.37 7.31 4.27
C VAL A 138 -3.44 6.74 3.21
N ARG A 139 -3.94 5.95 2.24
CA ARG A 139 -3.14 5.44 1.12
C ARG A 139 -2.44 6.56 0.36
N SER A 140 -3.15 7.63 0.01
CA SER A 140 -2.57 8.81 -0.65
C SER A 140 -1.49 9.48 0.21
N MET A 141 -1.73 9.61 1.52
CA MET A 141 -0.80 10.23 2.45
C MET A 141 0.46 9.39 2.65
N VAL A 142 0.32 8.07 2.76
CA VAL A 142 1.46 7.14 2.86
C VAL A 142 2.33 7.22 1.60
N ALA A 143 1.73 7.27 0.40
CA ALA A 143 2.48 7.43 -0.84
C ALA A 143 3.32 8.73 -0.83
N TYR A 144 2.72 9.84 -0.40
CA TYR A 144 3.45 11.11 -0.25
C TYR A 144 4.57 11.01 0.79
N ALA A 145 4.29 10.39 1.96
CA ALA A 145 5.28 10.23 3.03
C ALA A 145 6.49 9.40 2.57
N ILE A 146 6.28 8.35 1.77
CA ILE A 146 7.34 7.54 1.18
C ILE A 146 8.21 8.38 0.26
N HIS A 147 7.62 9.09 -0.71
CA HIS A 147 8.37 9.98 -1.59
C HIS A 147 9.13 11.06 -0.80
N LYS A 148 8.49 11.65 0.20
CA LYS A 148 9.11 12.68 1.05
C LYS A 148 10.31 12.12 1.81
N PHE A 149 10.19 10.94 2.44
CA PHE A 149 11.28 10.28 3.14
C PHE A 149 12.49 10.08 2.24
N PHE A 150 12.32 9.46 1.09
CA PHE A 150 13.41 9.16 0.19
C PHE A 150 14.05 10.42 -0.40
N GLN A 151 13.25 11.38 -0.85
CA GLN A 151 13.77 12.63 -1.43
C GLN A 151 14.56 13.46 -0.39
N GLU A 152 14.10 13.52 0.85
CA GLU A 152 14.81 14.24 1.92
C GLU A 152 16.08 13.51 2.38
N ASN A 153 16.21 12.21 2.11
CA ASN A 153 17.40 11.41 2.38
C ASN A 153 18.29 11.22 1.14
N ASN A 154 18.17 12.09 0.13
CA ASN A 154 18.99 12.11 -1.09
C ASN A 154 18.89 10.83 -1.94
N PHE A 155 17.72 10.19 -2.00
CA PHE A 155 17.45 9.14 -2.95
C PHE A 155 16.86 9.71 -4.24
N VAL A 156 17.25 9.17 -5.38
CA VAL A 156 16.69 9.50 -6.68
C VAL A 156 15.56 8.53 -7.01
N TYR A 157 14.39 9.05 -7.34
CA TYR A 157 13.28 8.22 -7.84
C TYR A 157 13.56 7.73 -9.26
N VAL A 158 13.44 6.44 -9.49
CA VAL A 158 13.68 5.81 -10.78
C VAL A 158 12.40 5.11 -11.25
N HIS A 159 12.02 5.37 -12.50
CA HIS A 159 10.99 4.62 -13.21
C HIS A 159 11.65 3.41 -13.88
N THR A 160 11.28 2.20 -13.46
CA THR A 160 11.70 0.96 -14.09
C THR A 160 10.61 0.43 -15.05
N PRO A 161 10.96 -0.36 -16.08
CA PRO A 161 9.99 -0.87 -17.03
C PRO A 161 8.91 -1.75 -16.40
N ILE A 162 7.67 -1.55 -16.81
CA ILE A 162 6.55 -2.43 -16.44
C ILE A 162 6.54 -3.68 -17.33
N ILE A 163 6.90 -3.51 -18.62
CA ILE A 163 7.06 -4.62 -19.56
C ILE A 163 8.54 -4.97 -19.61
N THR A 164 8.87 -6.23 -19.34
CA THR A 164 10.25 -6.71 -19.29
C THR A 164 10.35 -8.11 -19.86
N ALA A 165 11.54 -8.46 -20.37
CA ALA A 165 11.89 -9.82 -20.75
C ALA A 165 12.69 -10.54 -19.63
N SER A 166 12.98 -9.85 -18.51
CA SER A 166 13.77 -10.41 -17.40
C SER A 166 12.87 -10.81 -16.24
N ASP A 167 13.02 -12.04 -15.75
CA ASP A 167 12.37 -12.51 -14.52
C ASP A 167 13.30 -12.24 -13.33
N CYS A 168 12.98 -11.23 -12.54
CA CYS A 168 13.79 -10.84 -11.38
C CYS A 168 13.85 -11.92 -10.29
N GLU A 169 12.78 -12.69 -10.10
CA GLU A 169 12.70 -13.68 -9.03
C GLU A 169 13.00 -15.11 -9.54
N GLY A 170 13.02 -15.34 -10.86
CA GLY A 170 13.23 -16.65 -11.47
C GLY A 170 12.07 -17.63 -11.23
N ALA A 171 10.92 -17.14 -10.77
CA ALA A 171 9.79 -17.98 -10.36
C ALA A 171 8.80 -18.32 -11.49
N GLY A 172 8.96 -17.73 -12.69
CA GLY A 172 8.14 -18.03 -13.87
C GLY A 172 6.66 -17.61 -13.80
N GLU A 173 6.24 -16.86 -12.81
CA GLU A 173 4.83 -16.46 -12.61
C GLU A 173 4.52 -15.07 -13.16
N MET A 174 5.10 -14.73 -14.31
CA MET A 174 4.84 -13.48 -15.00
C MET A 174 3.58 -13.58 -15.88
N PHE A 175 2.75 -12.54 -15.87
CA PHE A 175 1.76 -12.35 -16.93
C PHE A 175 2.48 -12.08 -18.24
N LYS A 176 2.12 -12.81 -19.30
CA LYS A 176 2.70 -12.60 -20.63
C LYS A 176 2.07 -11.40 -21.33
N VAL A 177 2.92 -10.62 -21.99
CA VAL A 177 2.53 -9.50 -22.85
C VAL A 177 2.89 -9.86 -24.28
N THR A 178 1.89 -9.98 -25.15
CA THR A 178 2.07 -10.38 -26.53
C THR A 178 1.06 -9.69 -27.46
N THR A 179 1.47 -9.46 -28.70
CA THR A 179 0.60 -9.00 -29.79
C THR A 179 0.33 -10.11 -30.82
N LEU A 180 0.85 -11.31 -30.58
CA LEU A 180 0.59 -12.47 -31.42
C LEU A 180 -0.89 -12.89 -31.36
N ASP A 181 -1.39 -13.44 -32.47
CA ASP A 181 -2.71 -14.05 -32.49
C ASP A 181 -2.74 -15.29 -31.59
N MET A 182 -3.51 -15.24 -30.51
CA MET A 182 -3.62 -16.34 -29.56
C MET A 182 -4.33 -17.58 -30.10
N GLU A 183 -5.13 -17.43 -31.18
CA GLU A 183 -5.81 -18.56 -31.82
C GLU A 183 -4.86 -19.32 -32.77
N GLN A 184 -3.95 -18.59 -33.44
CA GLN A 184 -3.00 -19.14 -34.40
C GLN A 184 -1.59 -18.52 -34.23
N PRO A 185 -0.92 -18.73 -33.07
CA PRO A 185 0.39 -18.15 -32.87
C PRO A 185 1.41 -18.76 -33.82
N PRO A 186 2.38 -17.98 -34.35
CA PRO A 186 3.48 -18.52 -35.13
C PRO A 186 4.28 -19.53 -34.27
N ARG A 187 4.78 -20.59 -34.93
CA ARG A 187 5.53 -21.65 -34.27
C ARG A 187 6.80 -21.96 -35.01
N GLY A 188 7.87 -22.18 -34.25
CA GLY A 188 9.14 -22.69 -34.77
C GLY A 188 9.07 -24.16 -35.14
N ASP A 189 10.15 -24.66 -35.69
CA ASP A 189 10.30 -26.08 -36.07
C ASP A 189 10.17 -27.05 -34.89
N ASP A 190 10.42 -26.56 -33.66
CA ASP A 190 10.28 -27.31 -32.40
C ASP A 190 8.84 -27.34 -31.87
N GLY A 191 7.90 -26.69 -32.58
CA GLY A 191 6.48 -26.56 -32.20
C GLY A 191 6.17 -25.55 -31.12
N LYS A 192 7.18 -24.87 -30.56
CA LYS A 192 7.00 -23.79 -29.60
C LYS A 192 6.56 -22.49 -30.28
N ILE A 193 5.99 -21.56 -29.53
CA ILE A 193 5.66 -20.23 -30.04
C ILE A 193 6.92 -19.50 -30.45
N ASP A 194 6.94 -18.96 -31.65
CA ASP A 194 8.04 -18.15 -32.18
C ASP A 194 7.84 -16.68 -31.78
N TYR A 195 8.42 -16.28 -30.66
CA TYR A 195 8.37 -14.90 -30.19
C TYR A 195 9.24 -13.92 -30.99
N SER A 196 10.06 -14.39 -31.94
CA SER A 196 10.79 -13.49 -32.83
C SER A 196 9.84 -12.69 -33.73
N GLU A 197 8.63 -13.20 -33.97
CA GLU A 197 7.54 -12.56 -34.71
C GLU A 197 6.69 -11.62 -33.84
N ASP A 198 6.89 -11.60 -32.50
CA ASP A 198 6.14 -10.72 -31.59
C ASP A 198 6.69 -9.31 -31.58
N PHE A 199 5.92 -8.38 -31.02
CA PHE A 199 6.22 -6.93 -30.99
C PHE A 199 7.65 -6.60 -30.52
N PHE A 200 8.13 -7.27 -29.48
CA PHE A 200 9.48 -7.06 -28.91
C PHE A 200 10.55 -8.00 -29.50
N GLY A 201 10.19 -8.88 -30.41
CA GLY A 201 11.10 -9.90 -30.97
C GLY A 201 11.61 -10.92 -29.94
N LYS A 202 10.96 -11.04 -28.79
CA LYS A 202 11.23 -11.99 -27.71
C LYS A 202 10.03 -12.10 -26.77
N GLU A 203 10.01 -13.15 -25.98
CA GLU A 203 9.02 -13.29 -24.92
C GLU A 203 9.14 -12.12 -23.92
N ALA A 204 8.01 -11.48 -23.59
CA ALA A 204 7.92 -10.40 -22.64
C ALA A 204 6.75 -10.61 -21.68
N GLY A 205 6.85 -10.02 -20.49
CA GLY A 205 5.83 -10.11 -19.47
C GLY A 205 5.68 -8.82 -18.67
N LEU A 206 4.74 -8.83 -17.71
CA LEU A 206 4.62 -7.76 -16.74
C LEU A 206 5.61 -8.03 -15.60
N THR A 207 6.32 -6.99 -15.17
CA THR A 207 7.37 -7.09 -14.16
C THR A 207 6.86 -7.61 -12.80
N VAL A 208 7.66 -8.43 -12.14
CA VAL A 208 7.46 -8.87 -10.75
C VAL A 208 8.24 -8.02 -9.74
N SER A 209 9.19 -7.19 -10.21
CA SER A 209 10.02 -6.28 -9.40
C SER A 209 10.82 -5.36 -10.31
N GLY A 210 11.05 -4.12 -9.89
CA GLY A 210 11.95 -3.19 -10.56
C GLY A 210 13.39 -3.21 -10.02
N GLN A 211 13.75 -4.20 -9.19
CA GLN A 211 15.02 -4.24 -8.47
C GLN A 211 16.23 -4.29 -9.40
N LEU A 212 16.26 -5.22 -10.36
CA LEU A 212 17.46 -5.42 -11.19
C LEU A 212 17.82 -4.17 -12.00
N GLU A 213 16.81 -3.51 -12.57
CA GLU A 213 16.98 -2.24 -13.27
C GLU A 213 17.35 -1.10 -12.31
N ALA A 214 16.80 -1.08 -11.09
CA ALA A 214 17.16 -0.08 -10.07
C ALA A 214 18.62 -0.20 -9.63
N GLU A 215 19.17 -1.41 -9.54
CA GLU A 215 20.60 -1.63 -9.23
C GLU A 215 21.52 -0.95 -10.25
N THR A 216 21.13 -0.87 -11.54
CA THR A 216 21.90 -0.16 -12.56
C THR A 216 22.04 1.33 -12.23
N PHE A 217 20.96 1.91 -11.73
CA PHE A 217 20.93 3.32 -11.33
C PHE A 217 21.63 3.55 -9.99
N ALA A 218 21.51 2.61 -9.03
CA ALA A 218 22.21 2.72 -7.75
C ALA A 218 23.73 2.78 -7.93
N LEU A 219 24.28 1.99 -8.85
CA LEU A 219 25.71 1.98 -9.19
C LEU A 219 26.17 3.23 -9.96
N ALA A 220 25.27 4.16 -10.28
CA ALA A 220 25.56 5.45 -10.89
C ALA A 220 25.16 6.64 -10.00
N PHE A 221 24.03 6.55 -9.31
CA PHE A 221 23.42 7.64 -8.51
C PHE A 221 23.56 7.42 -7.00
N ARG A 222 24.16 6.34 -6.55
CA ARG A 222 24.38 5.95 -5.16
C ARG A 222 23.12 5.43 -4.45
N ASN A 223 22.12 6.27 -4.26
CA ASN A 223 20.88 5.89 -3.60
C ASN A 223 19.70 6.15 -4.53
N VAL A 224 18.93 5.13 -4.84
CA VAL A 224 17.77 5.23 -5.70
C VAL A 224 16.58 4.48 -5.07
N TYR A 225 15.39 4.76 -5.54
CA TYR A 225 14.22 3.94 -5.19
C TYR A 225 13.23 3.87 -6.34
N THR A 226 12.56 2.75 -6.48
CA THR A 226 11.36 2.61 -7.30
C THR A 226 10.12 2.74 -6.44
N PHE A 227 9.04 3.17 -7.03
CA PHE A 227 7.70 3.07 -6.47
C PHE A 227 6.76 2.84 -7.63
N GLY A 228 6.48 1.60 -7.93
CA GLY A 228 5.81 1.21 -9.16
C GLY A 228 4.96 -0.05 -9.02
N PRO A 229 4.08 -0.28 -10.02
CA PRO A 229 3.24 -1.47 -10.07
C PRO A 229 4.08 -2.71 -10.35
N THR A 230 3.73 -3.80 -9.69
CA THR A 230 4.27 -5.14 -9.88
C THR A 230 3.14 -6.14 -10.04
N PHE A 231 3.41 -7.24 -10.73
CA PHE A 231 2.40 -8.20 -11.15
C PHE A 231 2.86 -9.62 -10.88
N ARG A 232 1.97 -10.45 -10.31
CA ARG A 232 2.22 -11.87 -10.10
C ARG A 232 1.02 -12.69 -10.55
N ALA A 233 1.26 -13.66 -11.43
CA ALA A 233 0.22 -14.53 -11.98
C ALA A 233 -0.10 -15.75 -11.08
N GLU A 234 0.32 -15.70 -9.82
CA GLU A 234 0.05 -16.73 -8.83
C GLU A 234 -1.45 -16.97 -8.64
N ASN A 235 -1.86 -18.21 -8.69
CA ASN A 235 -3.25 -18.59 -8.40
C ASN A 235 -3.48 -18.67 -6.88
N SER A 236 -3.19 -17.58 -6.18
CA SER A 236 -3.35 -17.46 -4.73
C SER A 236 -4.59 -16.62 -4.39
N ASN A 237 -5.49 -17.19 -3.59
CA ASN A 237 -6.73 -16.52 -3.17
C ASN A 237 -6.75 -16.22 -1.67
N THR A 238 -5.66 -15.70 -1.12
CA THR A 238 -5.54 -15.32 0.29
C THR A 238 -5.92 -13.86 0.52
N ALA A 239 -6.03 -13.47 1.78
CA ALA A 239 -6.28 -12.08 2.18
C ALA A 239 -5.06 -11.15 1.93
N ARG A 240 -3.89 -11.69 1.58
CA ARG A 240 -2.62 -10.96 1.46
C ARG A 240 -2.05 -10.91 0.04
N HIS A 241 -2.68 -11.62 -0.92
CA HIS A 241 -2.21 -11.69 -2.31
C HIS A 241 -3.18 -10.97 -3.25
N ALA A 242 -2.62 -10.20 -4.15
CA ALA A 242 -3.25 -9.62 -5.31
C ALA A 242 -2.33 -9.81 -6.51
N SER A 243 -2.90 -9.92 -7.70
CA SER A 243 -2.12 -10.11 -8.94
C SER A 243 -1.49 -8.81 -9.46
N GLU A 244 -1.99 -7.67 -9.00
CA GLU A 244 -1.43 -6.33 -9.23
C GLU A 244 -1.34 -5.60 -7.89
N PHE A 245 -0.15 -5.11 -7.56
CA PHE A 245 0.14 -4.37 -6.34
C PHE A 245 1.32 -3.42 -6.58
N TRP A 246 1.67 -2.59 -5.61
CA TRP A 246 2.77 -1.63 -5.75
C TRP A 246 3.92 -1.99 -4.81
N MET A 247 5.14 -1.87 -5.33
CA MET A 247 6.37 -2.08 -4.54
C MET A 247 7.15 -0.77 -4.39
N ILE A 248 7.75 -0.62 -3.22
CA ILE A 248 8.77 0.39 -2.94
C ILE A 248 10.08 -0.36 -2.79
N GLU A 249 11.05 -0.07 -3.67
CA GLU A 249 12.28 -0.84 -3.75
C GLU A 249 13.49 0.12 -3.82
N PRO A 250 14.04 0.53 -2.68
CA PRO A 250 15.30 1.28 -2.63
C PRO A 250 16.49 0.37 -2.89
N GLU A 251 17.50 0.93 -3.58
CA GLU A 251 18.80 0.30 -3.82
C GLU A 251 19.91 1.32 -3.48
N MET A 252 20.90 0.89 -2.73
CA MET A 252 21.93 1.76 -2.14
C MET A 252 23.34 1.19 -2.41
N ALA A 253 24.14 1.92 -3.18
CA ALA A 253 25.55 1.59 -3.37
C ALA A 253 26.37 1.94 -2.12
N PHE A 254 27.43 1.17 -1.88
CA PHE A 254 28.34 1.26 -0.72
C PHE A 254 27.67 0.91 0.62
N ALA A 255 26.47 0.34 0.59
CA ALA A 255 25.70 -0.08 1.77
C ALA A 255 25.75 -1.60 1.96
N ASP A 256 25.92 -2.04 3.20
CA ASP A 256 25.82 -3.46 3.58
C ASP A 256 24.42 -3.82 4.12
N LEU A 257 24.27 -5.06 4.60
CA LEU A 257 23.00 -5.52 5.15
C LEU A 257 22.55 -4.69 6.36
N LYS A 258 23.52 -4.25 7.19
CA LYS A 258 23.20 -3.40 8.36
C LYS A 258 22.66 -2.05 7.95
N ASP A 259 23.31 -1.39 7.00
CA ASP A 259 22.86 -0.09 6.45
C ASP A 259 21.45 -0.22 5.84
N ASN A 260 21.18 -1.34 5.16
CA ASN A 260 19.88 -1.65 4.57
C ASN A 260 18.77 -1.72 5.63
N MET A 261 19.02 -2.46 6.73
CA MET A 261 18.07 -2.57 7.85
C MET A 261 17.87 -1.20 8.55
N ASP A 262 18.92 -0.40 8.72
CA ASP A 262 18.83 0.92 9.35
C ASP A 262 17.91 1.86 8.55
N VAL A 263 18.01 1.87 7.21
CA VAL A 263 17.14 2.67 6.34
C VAL A 263 15.71 2.15 6.36
N ALA A 264 15.51 0.82 6.32
CA ALA A 264 14.18 0.20 6.38
C ALA A 264 13.46 0.55 7.70
N GLU A 265 14.15 0.44 8.84
CA GLU A 265 13.61 0.81 10.15
C GLU A 265 13.24 2.30 10.20
N ALA A 266 14.12 3.18 9.75
CA ALA A 266 13.90 4.63 9.73
C ALA A 266 12.68 4.99 8.85
N MET A 267 12.55 4.36 7.67
CA MET A 267 11.44 4.58 6.74
C MET A 267 10.10 4.18 7.37
N ILE A 268 10.00 2.99 7.97
CA ILE A 268 8.76 2.50 8.57
C ILE A 268 8.31 3.42 9.72
N LYS A 269 9.23 3.78 10.61
CA LYS A 269 8.96 4.71 11.71
C LYS A 269 8.48 6.08 11.20
N TYR A 270 9.15 6.59 10.17
CA TYR A 270 8.79 7.88 9.55
C TYR A 270 7.38 7.86 8.95
N ILE A 271 7.06 6.85 8.14
CA ILE A 271 5.74 6.73 7.48
C ILE A 271 4.62 6.67 8.53
N ILE A 272 4.76 5.82 9.54
CA ILE A 272 3.76 5.66 10.60
C ILE A 272 3.58 6.98 11.37
N SER A 273 4.67 7.60 11.79
CA SER A 273 4.63 8.90 12.51
C SER A 273 3.96 9.97 11.66
N TYR A 274 4.30 10.05 10.38
CA TYR A 274 3.72 11.02 9.46
C TYR A 274 2.20 10.87 9.33
N VAL A 275 1.70 9.64 9.20
CA VAL A 275 0.25 9.37 9.10
C VAL A 275 -0.46 9.68 10.42
N MET A 276 0.11 9.27 11.55
CA MET A 276 -0.45 9.53 12.89
C MET A 276 -0.62 11.04 13.15
N GLU A 277 0.34 11.84 12.70
CA GLU A 277 0.33 13.30 12.85
C GLU A 277 -0.65 14.00 11.87
N ASN A 278 -0.71 13.53 10.63
CA ASN A 278 -1.39 14.26 9.54
C ASN A 278 -2.79 13.73 9.17
N ALA A 279 -3.20 12.56 9.70
CA ALA A 279 -4.51 11.94 9.49
C ALA A 279 -5.20 11.52 10.80
N PRO A 280 -5.24 12.39 11.84
CA PRO A 280 -5.77 12.00 13.15
C PRO A 280 -7.25 11.56 13.10
N GLU A 281 -8.06 12.14 12.23
CA GLU A 281 -9.47 11.80 12.09
C GLU A 281 -9.68 10.40 11.49
N GLU A 282 -8.90 10.06 10.47
CA GLU A 282 -8.91 8.75 9.84
C GLU A 282 -8.38 7.68 10.81
N MET A 283 -7.30 7.98 11.53
CA MET A 283 -6.71 7.07 12.52
C MET A 283 -7.64 6.83 13.71
N GLU A 284 -8.33 7.84 14.19
CA GLU A 284 -9.41 7.70 15.20
C GLU A 284 -10.52 6.76 14.69
N PHE A 285 -10.93 6.94 13.43
CA PHE A 285 -11.94 6.09 12.80
C PHE A 285 -11.48 4.62 12.75
N PHE A 286 -10.26 4.35 12.30
CA PHE A 286 -9.73 2.97 12.23
C PHE A 286 -9.63 2.33 13.62
N SER A 287 -9.10 3.05 14.60
CA SER A 287 -8.99 2.57 15.98
C SER A 287 -10.36 2.24 16.58
N LYS A 288 -11.39 3.02 16.26
CA LYS A 288 -12.73 2.84 16.81
C LYS A 288 -13.54 1.74 16.13
N PHE A 289 -13.43 1.60 14.80
CA PHE A 289 -14.34 0.80 14.01
C PHE A 289 -13.70 -0.41 13.32
N ILE A 290 -12.38 -0.43 13.16
CA ILE A 290 -11.65 -1.49 12.44
C ILE A 290 -10.81 -2.32 13.42
N ASP A 291 -9.88 -1.69 14.15
CA ASP A 291 -8.95 -2.38 15.06
C ASP A 291 -8.67 -1.53 16.31
N LYS A 292 -9.25 -1.96 17.44
CA LYS A 292 -9.12 -1.23 18.72
C LYS A 292 -7.69 -1.16 19.26
N GLY A 293 -6.83 -2.09 18.87
CA GLY A 293 -5.40 -2.14 19.29
C GLY A 293 -4.47 -1.38 18.33
N LEU A 294 -5.01 -0.76 17.28
CA LEU A 294 -4.22 -0.18 16.21
C LEU A 294 -3.21 0.86 16.69
N ILE A 295 -3.68 1.86 17.44
CA ILE A 295 -2.83 2.98 17.87
C ILE A 295 -1.70 2.51 18.79
N ASP A 296 -1.99 1.60 19.72
CA ASP A 296 -0.97 1.04 20.63
C ASP A 296 0.09 0.27 19.85
N ARG A 297 -0.33 -0.54 18.88
CA ARG A 297 0.58 -1.29 17.99
C ARG A 297 1.46 -0.35 17.15
N LEU A 298 0.90 0.69 16.55
CA LEU A 298 1.67 1.66 15.77
C LEU A 298 2.65 2.47 16.64
N ASN A 299 2.24 2.87 17.83
CA ASN A 299 3.12 3.53 18.80
C ASN A 299 4.26 2.62 19.24
N ASN A 300 4.01 1.32 19.43
CA ASN A 300 5.07 0.35 19.74
C ASN A 300 6.14 0.33 18.64
N ILE A 301 5.73 0.30 17.36
CA ILE A 301 6.67 0.34 16.22
C ILE A 301 7.53 1.60 16.25
N VAL A 302 6.91 2.76 16.39
CA VAL A 302 7.62 4.06 16.33
C VAL A 302 8.63 4.20 17.47
N ASN A 303 8.30 3.69 18.66
CA ASN A 303 9.07 3.89 19.88
C ASN A 303 10.03 2.73 20.24
N SER A 304 10.00 1.62 19.50
CA SER A 304 10.87 0.48 19.76
C SER A 304 12.11 0.51 18.86
N ASP A 305 13.25 0.07 19.36
CA ASP A 305 14.37 -0.36 18.53
C ASP A 305 14.04 -1.76 17.99
N PHE A 306 14.21 -1.95 16.67
CA PHE A 306 13.90 -3.23 16.05
C PHE A 306 14.97 -4.26 16.42
N GLU A 307 14.52 -5.46 16.80
CA GLU A 307 15.44 -6.56 17.11
C GLU A 307 16.07 -7.10 15.82
N ARG A 308 17.26 -7.70 15.95
CA ARG A 308 17.99 -8.32 14.84
C ARG A 308 18.50 -9.68 15.28
N ILE A 309 18.01 -10.72 14.64
CA ILE A 309 18.39 -12.11 14.90
C ILE A 309 18.70 -12.80 13.58
N THR A 310 19.49 -13.86 13.62
CA THR A 310 19.69 -14.71 12.45
C THR A 310 18.53 -15.69 12.28
N TYR A 311 18.35 -16.19 11.06
CA TYR A 311 17.39 -17.27 10.78
C TYR A 311 17.66 -18.52 11.65
N THR A 312 18.92 -18.84 11.86
CA THR A 312 19.31 -19.97 12.72
C THR A 312 18.82 -19.77 14.17
N GLU A 313 19.04 -18.57 14.74
CA GLU A 313 18.54 -18.22 16.06
C GLU A 313 16.99 -18.24 16.10
N ALA A 314 16.33 -17.74 15.05
CA ALA A 314 14.87 -17.77 14.97
C ALA A 314 14.34 -19.22 15.00
N VAL A 315 14.92 -20.12 14.22
CA VAL A 315 14.56 -21.55 14.22
C VAL A 315 14.81 -22.21 15.59
N GLU A 316 15.92 -21.89 16.25
CA GLU A 316 16.21 -22.41 17.59
C GLU A 316 15.20 -21.89 18.64
N LEU A 317 14.86 -20.62 18.61
CA LEU A 317 13.85 -20.03 19.50
C LEU A 317 12.48 -20.68 19.32
N LEU A 318 12.06 -20.91 18.07
CA LEU A 318 10.79 -21.56 17.77
C LEU A 318 10.77 -23.02 18.22
N LYS A 319 11.84 -23.80 17.96
CA LYS A 319 11.96 -25.20 18.41
C LYS A 319 11.91 -25.34 19.93
N ASN A 320 12.51 -24.40 20.62
CA ASN A 320 12.58 -24.40 22.09
C ASN A 320 11.39 -23.72 22.77
N SER A 321 10.41 -23.23 22.03
CA SER A 321 9.27 -22.48 22.55
C SER A 321 8.27 -23.33 23.35
N GLY A 322 8.21 -24.65 23.04
CA GLY A 322 7.18 -25.55 23.57
C GLY A 322 5.79 -25.36 22.92
N GLU A 323 5.67 -24.49 21.90
CA GLU A 323 4.43 -24.26 21.15
C GLU A 323 4.27 -25.33 20.06
N GLU A 324 3.03 -25.78 19.84
CA GLU A 324 2.70 -26.66 18.71
C GLU A 324 2.27 -25.81 17.51
N PHE A 325 3.12 -25.77 16.48
CA PHE A 325 2.85 -25.05 15.22
C PHE A 325 2.13 -25.97 14.23
N GLN A 326 1.31 -25.36 13.36
CA GLN A 326 0.65 -26.08 12.26
C GLN A 326 1.67 -26.58 11.22
N TYR A 327 2.71 -25.79 10.98
CA TYR A 327 3.79 -26.10 10.06
C TYR A 327 5.07 -26.49 10.81
N PRO A 328 5.88 -27.40 10.27
CA PRO A 328 7.12 -27.84 10.94
C PRO A 328 8.11 -26.68 11.07
N VAL A 329 8.88 -26.67 12.15
CA VAL A 329 10.00 -25.76 12.36
C VAL A 329 11.30 -26.51 12.12
N GLU A 330 11.87 -26.38 10.94
CA GLU A 330 13.13 -27.01 10.56
C GLU A 330 14.06 -26.00 9.89
N TRP A 331 15.37 -26.20 10.05
CA TRP A 331 16.34 -25.37 9.35
C TRP A 331 16.35 -25.70 7.85
N GLY A 332 16.30 -24.67 7.00
CA GLY A 332 16.28 -24.84 5.55
C GLY A 332 14.89 -24.70 4.90
N ILE A 333 13.83 -24.46 5.66
CA ILE A 333 12.48 -24.19 5.15
C ILE A 333 12.05 -22.75 5.45
N ASP A 334 11.12 -22.24 4.64
CA ASP A 334 10.56 -20.90 4.86
C ASP A 334 9.79 -20.81 6.20
N LEU A 335 10.03 -19.73 6.94
CA LEU A 335 9.20 -19.37 8.07
C LEU A 335 7.77 -19.05 7.61
N GLN A 336 6.80 -19.68 8.26
CA GLN A 336 5.39 -19.40 7.98
C GLN A 336 4.88 -18.25 8.83
N THR A 337 3.80 -17.61 8.43
CA THR A 337 3.21 -16.48 9.18
C THR A 337 3.00 -16.73 10.66
N GLU A 338 2.66 -17.96 11.07
CA GLU A 338 2.51 -18.31 12.48
C GLU A 338 3.84 -18.23 13.25
N HIS A 339 4.95 -18.64 12.61
CA HIS A 339 6.31 -18.56 13.16
C HIS A 339 6.73 -17.10 13.32
N GLU A 340 6.54 -16.29 12.27
CA GLU A 340 6.88 -14.86 12.26
C GLU A 340 6.11 -14.06 13.32
N ARG A 341 4.81 -14.36 13.45
CA ARG A 341 3.98 -13.73 14.48
C ARG A 341 4.36 -14.19 15.88
N TYR A 342 4.71 -15.45 16.06
CA TYR A 342 5.17 -15.93 17.36
C TYR A 342 6.45 -15.21 17.81
N ILE A 343 7.42 -15.03 16.91
CA ILE A 343 8.66 -14.28 17.15
C ILE A 343 8.33 -12.84 17.58
N THR A 344 7.48 -12.15 16.81
CA THR A 344 7.19 -10.73 17.03
C THR A 344 6.19 -10.44 18.13
N GLU A 345 5.22 -11.35 18.40
CA GLU A 345 4.12 -11.11 19.35
C GLU A 345 4.36 -11.77 20.71
N LYS A 346 5.07 -12.90 20.76
CA LYS A 346 5.28 -13.65 21.99
C LYS A 346 6.70 -13.50 22.55
N ILE A 347 7.72 -13.63 21.69
CA ILE A 347 9.12 -13.58 22.13
C ILE A 347 9.54 -12.14 22.36
N TYR A 348 9.59 -11.31 21.31
CA TYR A 348 10.16 -9.95 21.36
C TYR A 348 9.15 -8.85 21.63
N LYS A 349 7.88 -9.03 21.28
CA LYS A 349 6.78 -8.05 21.40
C LYS A 349 7.07 -6.71 20.70
N LYS A 350 7.86 -6.77 19.64
CA LYS A 350 8.29 -5.63 18.80
C LYS A 350 8.70 -6.11 17.40
N PRO A 351 8.99 -5.22 16.45
CA PRO A 351 9.51 -5.62 15.15
C PRO A 351 10.86 -6.35 15.26
N VAL A 352 11.07 -7.31 14.36
CA VAL A 352 12.27 -8.13 14.33
C VAL A 352 12.77 -8.26 12.90
N PHE A 353 14.03 -7.93 12.65
CA PHE A 353 14.73 -8.37 11.45
C PHE A 353 15.26 -9.78 11.67
N VAL A 354 14.92 -10.67 10.77
CA VAL A 354 15.54 -12.00 10.66
C VAL A 354 16.52 -11.97 9.49
N THR A 355 17.76 -12.38 9.71
CA THR A 355 18.85 -12.30 8.73
C THR A 355 19.48 -13.65 8.43
N ASP A 356 20.34 -13.70 7.41
CA ASP A 356 21.20 -14.84 7.11
C ASP A 356 20.42 -16.13 6.88
N TYR A 357 19.51 -16.10 5.92
CA TYR A 357 18.68 -17.21 5.51
C TYR A 357 19.47 -18.26 4.72
N PRO A 358 19.02 -19.54 4.75
CA PRO A 358 19.57 -20.57 3.86
C PRO A 358 19.52 -20.16 2.39
N LYS A 359 20.60 -20.38 1.66
CA LYS A 359 20.70 -19.97 0.24
C LYS A 359 19.67 -20.67 -0.67
N GLU A 360 19.23 -21.87 -0.30
CA GLU A 360 18.33 -22.69 -1.09
C GLU A 360 16.91 -22.12 -1.20
N ILE A 361 16.52 -21.29 -0.23
CA ILE A 361 15.18 -20.67 -0.17
C ILE A 361 15.17 -19.18 -0.51
N LYS A 362 16.27 -18.65 -1.03
CA LYS A 362 16.40 -17.22 -1.37
C LYS A 362 16.95 -17.04 -2.80
N ALA A 363 16.68 -15.87 -3.37
CA ALA A 363 16.96 -15.53 -4.76
C ALA A 363 18.47 -15.51 -5.10
N PHE A 364 18.79 -15.64 -6.39
CA PHE A 364 20.14 -15.77 -6.92
C PHE A 364 21.04 -14.55 -6.67
N TYR A 365 20.46 -13.37 -6.62
CA TYR A 365 21.16 -12.08 -6.51
C TYR A 365 21.61 -11.74 -5.08
N MET A 366 21.25 -12.52 -4.09
CA MET A 366 21.59 -12.25 -2.68
C MET A 366 23.03 -12.70 -2.40
N ARG A 367 23.76 -11.85 -1.66
CA ARG A 367 25.18 -12.12 -1.35
C ARG A 367 25.34 -13.40 -0.54
N LEU A 368 26.12 -14.34 -1.08
CA LEU A 368 26.49 -15.57 -0.37
C LEU A 368 27.44 -15.23 0.80
N ASN A 369 27.07 -15.64 2.01
CA ASN A 369 27.92 -15.47 3.18
C ASN A 369 29.16 -16.39 3.12
N ASP A 370 30.15 -16.08 3.96
CA ASP A 370 31.44 -16.79 3.95
C ASP A 370 31.33 -18.24 4.43
N ASP A 371 30.21 -18.61 5.06
CA ASP A 371 29.89 -19.99 5.44
C ASP A 371 29.50 -20.89 4.23
N GLY A 372 29.22 -20.28 3.07
CA GLY A 372 28.80 -20.95 1.85
C GLY A 372 27.41 -21.60 1.93
N LYS A 373 26.63 -21.36 2.98
CA LYS A 373 25.32 -21.98 3.26
C LYS A 373 24.20 -20.96 3.37
N THR A 374 24.50 -19.77 3.86
CA THR A 374 23.54 -18.69 4.07
C THR A 374 23.79 -17.52 3.13
N VAL A 375 22.78 -16.69 2.96
CA VAL A 375 22.86 -15.42 2.20
C VAL A 375 22.54 -14.24 3.09
N ALA A 376 23.14 -13.08 2.81
CA ALA A 376 22.91 -11.83 3.53
C ALA A 376 21.53 -11.22 3.19
N ALA A 377 20.48 -12.00 3.44
CA ALA A 377 19.08 -11.60 3.33
C ALA A 377 18.60 -10.99 4.65
N CYS A 378 17.57 -10.19 4.62
CA CYS A 378 16.84 -9.75 5.80
C CYS A 378 15.34 -9.63 5.49
N ASP A 379 14.51 -10.14 6.39
CA ASP A 379 13.08 -9.94 6.37
C ASP A 379 12.68 -9.17 7.63
N LEU A 380 11.92 -8.07 7.49
CA LEU A 380 11.36 -7.35 8.62
C LEU A 380 9.99 -7.92 8.95
N LEU A 381 9.89 -8.49 10.14
CA LEU A 381 8.67 -9.02 10.72
C LEU A 381 8.05 -8.01 11.68
N VAL A 382 6.73 -7.83 11.59
CA VAL A 382 5.99 -6.92 12.47
C VAL A 382 4.82 -7.63 13.16
N PRO A 383 4.47 -7.25 14.41
CA PRO A 383 3.32 -7.82 15.12
C PRO A 383 2.01 -7.67 14.31
N GLY A 384 1.19 -8.70 14.28
CA GLY A 384 -0.13 -8.69 13.60
C GLY A 384 -0.12 -9.06 12.13
N VAL A 385 1.03 -8.91 11.44
CA VAL A 385 1.15 -9.19 9.99
C VAL A 385 2.18 -10.27 9.69
N GLY A 386 3.34 -10.30 10.33
CA GLY A 386 4.50 -11.07 9.93
C GLY A 386 5.40 -10.24 9.00
N GLU A 387 5.96 -10.85 7.95
CA GLU A 387 6.84 -10.17 7.01
C GLU A 387 6.15 -8.99 6.31
N ILE A 388 6.82 -7.82 6.33
CA ILE A 388 6.38 -6.59 5.66
C ILE A 388 7.43 -6.07 4.67
N ILE A 389 8.71 -6.33 4.92
CA ILE A 389 9.85 -6.00 4.06
C ILE A 389 10.70 -7.26 3.88
N GLY A 390 11.10 -7.54 2.65
CA GLY A 390 12.16 -8.47 2.31
C GLY A 390 13.30 -7.74 1.61
N GLY A 391 14.56 -8.05 1.94
CA GLY A 391 15.72 -7.39 1.37
C GLY A 391 17.00 -8.18 1.49
N SER A 392 18.08 -7.65 0.94
CA SER A 392 19.41 -8.27 1.04
C SER A 392 20.53 -7.31 0.71
N GLN A 393 21.73 -7.63 1.12
CA GLN A 393 22.92 -7.22 0.40
C GLN A 393 22.98 -8.01 -0.92
N ARG A 394 23.34 -7.33 -2.02
CA ARG A 394 23.41 -7.91 -3.36
C ARG A 394 24.75 -8.56 -3.58
N GLU A 395 24.80 -9.62 -4.39
CA GLU A 395 26.08 -10.28 -4.73
C GLU A 395 26.89 -9.40 -5.69
N GLU A 396 27.98 -8.87 -5.21
CA GLU A 396 28.90 -8.02 -5.97
C GLU A 396 30.02 -8.80 -6.68
N ARG A 397 30.24 -10.06 -6.29
CA ARG A 397 31.30 -10.89 -6.83
C ARG A 397 30.83 -11.59 -8.10
N TYR A 398 31.44 -11.25 -9.24
CA TYR A 398 31.04 -11.76 -10.56
C TYR A 398 30.97 -13.29 -10.64
N ASP A 399 32.03 -13.98 -10.22
CA ASP A 399 32.10 -15.44 -10.32
C ASP A 399 31.09 -16.16 -9.42
N VAL A 400 30.82 -15.59 -8.25
CA VAL A 400 29.82 -16.13 -7.30
C VAL A 400 28.41 -15.95 -7.84
N LEU A 401 28.09 -14.77 -8.36
CA LEU A 401 26.77 -14.51 -8.96
C LEU A 401 26.54 -15.41 -10.18
N LYS A 402 27.57 -15.59 -11.04
CA LYS A 402 27.51 -16.49 -12.19
C LYS A 402 27.19 -17.94 -11.75
N ALA A 403 27.94 -18.44 -10.77
CA ALA A 403 27.71 -19.78 -10.24
C ALA A 403 26.30 -19.96 -9.66
N ARG A 404 25.72 -18.93 -9.03
CA ARG A 404 24.34 -18.97 -8.51
C ARG A 404 23.30 -19.01 -9.63
N ILE A 405 23.49 -18.24 -10.69
CA ILE A 405 22.61 -18.25 -11.88
C ILE A 405 22.60 -19.67 -12.49
N GLU A 406 23.78 -20.26 -12.68
CA GLU A 406 23.94 -21.64 -13.20
C GLU A 406 23.30 -22.68 -12.25
N GLU A 407 23.53 -22.56 -10.91
CA GLU A 407 22.99 -23.49 -9.91
C GLU A 407 21.44 -23.50 -9.92
N MET A 408 20.82 -22.35 -10.18
CA MET A 408 19.36 -22.21 -10.26
C MET A 408 18.81 -22.56 -11.66
N GLY A 409 19.65 -23.00 -12.61
CA GLY A 409 19.22 -23.40 -13.95
C GLY A 409 18.76 -22.24 -14.82
N MET A 410 19.18 -21.02 -14.51
CA MET A 410 18.84 -19.82 -15.27
C MET A 410 19.85 -19.60 -16.41
N ALA A 411 19.42 -18.97 -17.49
CA ALA A 411 20.29 -18.71 -18.64
C ALA A 411 21.10 -17.40 -18.40
N GLU A 412 22.43 -17.48 -18.43
CA GLU A 412 23.31 -16.30 -18.24
C GLU A 412 23.03 -15.23 -19.30
N GLU A 413 22.66 -15.63 -20.50
CA GLU A 413 22.36 -14.75 -21.64
C GLU A 413 21.20 -13.79 -21.37
N ASP A 414 20.27 -14.16 -20.49
CA ASP A 414 19.13 -13.30 -20.11
C ASP A 414 19.54 -12.21 -19.11
N TYR A 415 20.67 -12.42 -18.41
CA TYR A 415 21.19 -11.54 -17.34
C TYR A 415 22.54 -10.90 -17.70
N TRP A 416 22.99 -10.92 -18.97
CA TRP A 416 24.29 -10.40 -19.39
C TRP A 416 24.53 -8.96 -18.94
N TRP A 417 23.52 -8.09 -19.07
CA TRP A 417 23.57 -6.69 -18.68
C TRP A 417 23.65 -6.51 -17.15
N TYR A 418 23.03 -7.37 -16.39
CA TYR A 418 23.10 -7.41 -14.94
C TYR A 418 24.46 -7.90 -14.45
N MET A 419 25.05 -8.89 -15.12
CA MET A 419 26.41 -9.36 -14.90
C MET A 419 27.47 -8.30 -15.20
N ASP A 420 27.26 -7.44 -16.20
CA ASP A 420 28.16 -6.32 -16.52
C ASP A 420 28.31 -5.31 -15.38
N LEU A 421 27.30 -5.16 -14.55
CA LEU A 421 27.39 -4.30 -13.35
C LEU A 421 28.48 -4.75 -12.37
N ARG A 422 28.83 -6.02 -12.37
CA ARG A 422 29.92 -6.59 -11.53
C ARG A 422 31.29 -6.41 -12.16
N LYS A 423 31.34 -6.28 -13.49
CA LYS A 423 32.60 -6.05 -14.24
C LYS A 423 33.05 -4.59 -14.21
N TYR A 424 32.09 -3.67 -14.26
CA TYR A 424 32.36 -2.24 -14.47
C TYR A 424 32.11 -1.42 -13.21
N GLY A 425 32.96 -1.60 -12.20
CA GLY A 425 32.87 -0.83 -10.96
C GLY A 425 31.82 -1.33 -9.99
N GLY A 426 31.53 -2.63 -10.02
CA GLY A 426 30.63 -3.27 -9.05
C GLY A 426 31.15 -3.10 -7.64
N VAL A 427 30.35 -2.47 -6.80
CA VAL A 427 30.64 -2.26 -5.38
C VAL A 427 29.60 -2.98 -4.53
N LYS A 428 29.92 -3.17 -3.25
CA LYS A 428 28.94 -3.58 -2.24
C LYS A 428 27.71 -2.67 -2.34
N HIS A 429 26.52 -3.27 -2.46
CA HIS A 429 25.25 -2.55 -2.48
C HIS A 429 24.14 -3.43 -1.89
N SER A 430 23.06 -2.80 -1.47
CA SER A 430 21.95 -3.45 -0.79
C SER A 430 20.63 -2.76 -1.07
N GLY A 431 19.56 -3.47 -0.91
CA GLY A 431 18.21 -2.94 -1.10
C GLY A 431 17.15 -3.84 -0.49
N TYR A 432 15.91 -3.36 -0.50
CA TYR A 432 14.77 -4.10 0.01
C TYR A 432 13.49 -3.78 -0.77
N GLY A 433 12.49 -4.63 -0.63
CA GLY A 433 11.15 -4.41 -1.15
C GLY A 433 10.13 -4.26 -0.03
N LEU A 434 9.32 -3.19 -0.06
CA LEU A 434 8.15 -3.00 0.77
C LEU A 434 6.90 -3.07 -0.10
N GLY A 435 6.00 -4.01 0.17
CA GLY A 435 4.67 -4.03 -0.44
C GLY A 435 3.82 -2.87 0.04
N PHE A 436 3.41 -1.99 -0.89
CA PHE A 436 2.64 -0.79 -0.53
C PHE A 436 1.30 -1.13 0.12
N GLU A 437 0.62 -2.13 -0.39
CA GLU A 437 -0.65 -2.59 0.18
C GLU A 437 -0.47 -3.19 1.57
N ARG A 438 0.64 -3.88 1.83
CA ARG A 438 0.93 -4.45 3.16
C ARG A 438 1.09 -3.35 4.20
N ILE A 439 1.83 -2.28 3.90
CA ILE A 439 1.97 -1.16 4.84
C ILE A 439 0.64 -0.41 5.03
N ILE A 440 -0.19 -0.27 4.00
CA ILE A 440 -1.53 0.33 4.15
C ILE A 440 -2.42 -0.55 5.04
N MET A 441 -2.45 -1.86 4.82
CA MET A 441 -3.16 -2.79 5.71
C MET A 441 -2.70 -2.65 7.16
N TYR A 442 -1.39 -2.55 7.36
CA TYR A 442 -0.79 -2.43 8.68
C TYR A 442 -1.21 -1.14 9.41
N ILE A 443 -1.11 0.00 8.70
CA ILE A 443 -1.43 1.33 9.26
C ILE A 443 -2.94 1.50 9.50
N THR A 444 -3.80 0.89 8.67
CA THR A 444 -5.26 1.05 8.77
C THR A 444 -5.95 -0.04 9.58
N GLY A 445 -5.27 -1.15 9.87
CA GLY A 445 -5.86 -2.32 10.49
C GLY A 445 -6.77 -3.14 9.57
N MET A 446 -6.78 -2.84 8.26
CA MET A 446 -7.60 -3.58 7.29
C MET A 446 -7.06 -5.00 7.10
N GLY A 447 -7.94 -5.99 7.20
CA GLY A 447 -7.57 -7.41 7.19
C GLY A 447 -7.43 -8.05 5.81
N ASN A 448 -7.70 -7.32 4.71
CA ASN A 448 -7.69 -7.89 3.38
C ASN A 448 -7.11 -6.90 2.36
N ILE A 449 -6.16 -7.37 1.55
CA ILE A 449 -5.48 -6.55 0.53
C ILE A 449 -6.46 -5.94 -0.50
N ARG A 450 -7.59 -6.63 -0.79
CA ARG A 450 -8.63 -6.12 -1.68
C ARG A 450 -9.30 -4.85 -1.16
N ASP A 451 -9.16 -4.58 0.14
CA ASP A 451 -9.80 -3.44 0.80
C ASP A 451 -8.87 -2.23 0.93
N VAL A 452 -7.64 -2.35 0.46
CA VAL A 452 -6.67 -1.23 0.40
C VAL A 452 -6.25 -0.88 -1.03
N LEU A 453 -6.74 -1.64 -2.02
CA LEU A 453 -6.60 -1.36 -3.45
C LEU A 453 -7.87 -0.66 -3.97
N PRO A 454 -7.75 0.37 -4.82
CA PRO A 454 -8.92 1.02 -5.44
C PRO A 454 -9.80 0.04 -6.21
N PHE A 455 -9.20 -0.72 -7.12
CA PHE A 455 -9.82 -1.76 -7.93
C PHE A 455 -8.91 -3.00 -7.90
N PRO A 456 -9.15 -3.95 -6.99
CA PRO A 456 -8.26 -5.09 -6.81
C PRO A 456 -8.28 -6.03 -8.03
N ARG A 457 -7.09 -6.55 -8.38
CA ARG A 457 -6.91 -7.62 -9.35
C ARG A 457 -6.51 -8.88 -8.61
N THR A 458 -7.35 -9.90 -8.70
CA THR A 458 -7.12 -11.22 -8.09
C THR A 458 -7.65 -12.29 -9.03
N PRO A 459 -7.34 -13.58 -8.82
CA PRO A 459 -7.87 -14.63 -9.68
C PRO A 459 -9.39 -14.49 -9.87
N LYS A 460 -9.84 -14.49 -11.14
CA LYS A 460 -11.23 -14.34 -11.58
C LYS A 460 -11.89 -12.98 -11.28
N THR A 461 -11.10 -11.93 -10.98
CA THR A 461 -11.63 -10.59 -10.70
C THR A 461 -10.87 -9.55 -11.50
N ALA A 462 -11.52 -8.97 -12.50
CA ALA A 462 -10.99 -7.92 -13.37
C ALA A 462 -12.07 -6.92 -13.83
N GLU A 463 -13.22 -6.88 -13.12
CA GLU A 463 -14.27 -5.89 -13.34
C GLU A 463 -13.75 -4.48 -12.98
N PHE A 464 -14.21 -3.48 -13.69
CA PHE A 464 -13.83 -2.05 -13.63
C PHE A 464 -12.54 -1.69 -14.36
#